data_0db22be0e8f3b40dd4370b8d58d5c76e
#
_entry.id   0db22be0e8f3b40dd4370b8d58d5c76e
#
_cell.length_a   1.000
_cell.length_b   1.000
_cell.length_c   1.000
_cell.angle_alpha   90.00
_cell.angle_beta   90.00
_cell.angle_gamma   90.00
#
_symmetry.space_group_name_H-M   'P 1'
#
loop_
_entity.id
_entity.type
_entity.pdbx_description
1 polymer ?
#
loop_
_entity_poly.entity_id
_entity_poly.type
_entity_poly.pdbx_seq_one_letter_code
_entity_poly.pdbx_strand_id
1 'polypeptide(L)'
;MSKLFIYPKTGSPSVYILGEEKISLGRSQENQVSFNDPFCSKIHAYIEKDQAGYKICDNQSKNGLFINGRKAGPETELSPGDEILMGSTRII
;
A
#
# COMPACT_ATOMS: atom_id res chain seq x y z
N MET A 1 0.96 7.29 16.44
CA MET A 1 0.47 7.65 15.11
C MET A 1 1.18 6.81 14.08
N SER A 2 0.45 6.09 13.28
CA SER A 2 1.03 5.17 12.32
C SER A 2 1.42 5.88 11.03
N LYS A 3 2.55 5.49 10.46
CA LYS A 3 3.09 6.11 9.25
C LYS A 3 3.41 5.03 8.22
N LEU A 4 3.25 5.41 6.95
CA LEU A 4 3.72 4.61 5.83
C LEU A 4 4.93 5.32 5.24
N PHE A 5 6.04 4.61 5.09
CA PHE A 5 7.22 5.09 4.41
C PHE A 5 7.23 4.50 3.01
N ILE A 6 7.16 5.36 2.00
CA ILE A 6 6.97 4.95 0.60
C ILE A 6 8.26 5.15 -0.16
N TYR A 7 8.78 4.06 -0.73
CA TYR A 7 10.04 4.04 -1.46
C TYR A 7 9.77 3.63 -2.91
N PRO A 8 9.42 4.58 -3.78
CA PRO A 8 9.22 4.27 -5.19
C PRO A 8 10.55 3.90 -5.85
N LYS A 9 10.51 3.10 -6.90
CA LYS A 9 11.70 2.74 -7.64
C LYS A 9 12.35 3.97 -8.25
N THR A 10 11.53 4.89 -8.76
CA THR A 10 11.96 6.18 -9.29
C THR A 10 11.24 7.27 -8.53
N GLY A 11 11.94 8.34 -8.22
CA GLY A 11 11.39 9.44 -7.46
C GLY A 11 11.84 9.41 -6.00
N SER A 12 11.41 10.40 -5.26
CA SER A 12 11.83 10.58 -3.87
C SER A 12 10.96 9.79 -2.91
N PRO A 13 11.53 9.28 -1.81
CA PRO A 13 10.73 8.68 -0.75
C PRO A 13 9.77 9.70 -0.14
N SER A 14 8.65 9.21 0.35
CA SER A 14 7.67 10.05 1.02
C SER A 14 7.09 9.33 2.24
N VAL A 15 6.35 10.08 3.05
CA VAL A 15 5.71 9.57 4.26
C VAL A 15 4.24 9.94 4.21
N TYR A 16 3.39 8.97 4.53
CA TYR A 16 1.96 9.21 4.69
C TYR A 16 1.55 8.83 6.09
N ILE A 17 0.83 9.72 6.76
CA ILE A 17 0.35 9.47 8.13
C ILE A 17 -1.04 8.84 8.07
N LEU A 18 -1.15 7.62 8.59
CA LEU A 18 -2.43 6.90 8.62
C LEU A 18 -3.32 7.47 9.73
N GLY A 19 -4.57 7.65 9.39
CA GLY A 19 -5.62 8.06 10.33
C GLY A 19 -6.72 7.03 10.41
N GLU A 20 -7.94 7.50 10.69
CA GLU A 20 -9.11 6.64 10.82
C GLU A 20 -9.71 6.27 9.46
N GLU A 21 -9.45 7.07 8.44
CA GLU A 21 -10.10 6.92 7.15
C GLU A 21 -9.46 5.84 6.31
N LYS A 22 -10.28 5.13 5.55
CA LYS A 22 -9.83 4.22 4.50
C LYS A 22 -9.13 5.02 3.42
N ILE A 23 -7.98 4.54 2.98
CA ILE A 23 -7.20 5.19 1.92
C ILE A 23 -6.98 4.23 0.78
N SER A 24 -6.71 4.77 -0.40
CA SER A 24 -6.33 3.99 -1.56
C SER A 24 -4.89 4.30 -1.95
N LEU A 25 -4.23 3.29 -2.53
CA LEU A 25 -2.85 3.36 -2.97
C LEU A 25 -2.77 2.86 -4.40
N GLY A 26 -2.01 3.52 -5.23
CA GLY A 26 -1.83 3.07 -6.59
C GLY A 26 -1.26 4.13 -7.52
N ARG A 27 -1.34 3.85 -8.82
CA ARG A 27 -0.74 4.68 -9.84
C ARG A 27 -1.54 5.95 -10.15
N SER A 28 -2.86 5.90 -10.01
CA SER A 28 -3.71 7.05 -10.31
C SER A 28 -3.52 8.16 -9.29
N GLN A 29 -3.52 9.39 -9.75
CA GLN A 29 -3.43 10.56 -8.87
C GLN A 29 -4.66 10.74 -7.99
N GLU A 30 -5.73 10.00 -8.24
CA GLU A 30 -6.92 10.00 -7.39
C GLU A 30 -6.67 9.33 -6.03
N ASN A 31 -5.63 8.51 -5.91
CA ASN A 31 -5.32 7.83 -4.67
C ASN A 31 -4.77 8.78 -3.63
N GLN A 32 -5.04 8.52 -2.36
CA GLN A 32 -4.40 9.26 -1.26
C GLN A 32 -2.89 9.04 -1.26
N VAL A 33 -2.47 7.81 -1.59
CA VAL A 33 -1.05 7.50 -1.77
C VAL A 33 -0.86 7.13 -3.23
N SER A 34 -0.31 8.07 -3.99
CA SER A 34 -0.10 7.90 -5.42
C SER A 34 1.38 7.89 -5.72
N PHE A 35 1.80 6.95 -6.56
CA PHE A 35 3.19 6.88 -7.00
C PHE A 35 3.23 6.41 -8.45
N ASN A 36 4.14 7.00 -9.22
CA ASN A 36 4.24 6.77 -10.65
C ASN A 36 4.99 5.48 -10.92
N ASP A 37 4.29 4.36 -10.83
CA ASP A 37 4.85 3.03 -11.03
C ASP A 37 4.02 2.31 -12.09
N PRO A 38 4.60 2.05 -13.27
CA PRO A 38 3.84 1.43 -14.37
C PRO A 38 3.40 0.00 -14.08
N PHE A 39 3.98 -0.64 -13.08
CA PHE A 39 3.60 -2.00 -12.68
C PHE A 39 2.51 -2.01 -11.61
N CYS A 40 2.12 -0.85 -11.12
CA CYS A 40 0.98 -0.72 -10.22
C CYS A 40 -0.31 -0.54 -10.99
N SER A 41 -1.37 -1.12 -10.45
CA SER A 41 -2.72 -0.85 -10.96
C SER A 41 -3.13 0.57 -10.56
N LYS A 42 -4.11 1.12 -11.27
CA LYS A 42 -4.60 2.49 -11.01
C LYS A 42 -5.00 2.65 -9.55
N ILE A 43 -5.82 1.75 -9.04
CA ILE A 43 -6.09 1.60 -7.62
C ILE A 43 -5.64 0.19 -7.27
N HIS A 44 -4.48 0.08 -6.63
CA HIS A 44 -3.85 -1.21 -6.39
C HIS A 44 -4.37 -1.85 -5.11
N ALA A 45 -4.52 -1.06 -4.07
CA ALA A 45 -4.92 -1.57 -2.76
C ALA A 45 -5.59 -0.49 -1.94
N TYR A 46 -6.29 -0.93 -0.89
CA TYR A 46 -6.85 -0.06 0.13
C TYR A 46 -6.26 -0.44 1.49
N ILE A 47 -6.05 0.54 2.33
CA ILE A 47 -5.71 0.33 3.74
C ILE A 47 -6.83 0.93 4.55
N GLU A 48 -7.34 0.16 5.51
CA GLU A 48 -8.37 0.63 6.41
C GLU A 48 -8.11 0.19 7.83
N LYS A 49 -8.57 0.99 8.78
CA LYS A 49 -8.42 0.69 10.19
C LYS A 49 -9.57 -0.18 10.66
N ASP A 50 -9.26 -1.17 11.48
CA ASP A 50 -10.24 -2.00 12.16
C ASP A 50 -9.93 -2.00 13.67
N GLN A 51 -10.61 -2.88 14.43
CA GLN A 51 -10.41 -2.93 15.88
C GLN A 51 -9.03 -3.43 16.27
N ALA A 52 -8.41 -4.24 15.42
CA ALA A 52 -7.10 -4.83 15.69
C ALA A 52 -5.95 -3.94 15.21
N GLY A 53 -6.23 -2.92 14.39
CA GLY A 53 -5.21 -2.05 13.83
C GLY A 53 -5.53 -1.71 12.39
N TYR A 54 -4.62 -2.01 11.46
CA TYR A 54 -4.83 -1.74 10.05
C TYR A 54 -4.78 -3.03 9.25
N LYS A 55 -5.55 -3.05 8.16
CA LYS A 55 -5.48 -4.14 7.20
C LYS A 55 -5.36 -3.57 5.79
N ILE A 56 -4.77 -4.35 4.91
CA ILE A 56 -4.62 -3.99 3.50
C ILE A 56 -5.43 -4.96 2.65
N CYS A 57 -6.16 -4.42 1.69
CA CYS A 57 -7.00 -5.19 0.78
C CYS A 57 -6.50 -4.98 -0.64
N ASP A 58 -6.19 -6.08 -1.33
CA ASP A 58 -5.80 -6.02 -2.73
C ASP A 58 -7.06 -5.74 -3.58
N ASN A 59 -6.99 -4.73 -4.44
CA ASN A 59 -8.11 -4.36 -5.30
C ASN A 59 -8.02 -5.08 -6.66
N GLN A 60 -7.90 -6.40 -6.61
CA GLN A 60 -7.76 -7.24 -7.82
C GLN A 60 -6.67 -6.71 -8.74
N SER A 61 -5.53 -6.37 -8.14
CA SER A 61 -4.42 -5.77 -8.86
C SER A 61 -3.85 -6.73 -9.91
N LYS A 62 -3.38 -6.17 -11.01
CA LYS A 62 -2.87 -6.96 -12.13
C LYS A 62 -1.62 -7.75 -11.75
N ASN A 63 -0.70 -7.15 -11.03
CA ASN A 63 0.58 -7.75 -10.68
C ASN A 63 0.65 -8.26 -9.25
N GLY A 64 -0.44 -8.13 -8.50
CA GLY A 64 -0.50 -8.64 -7.14
C GLY A 64 0.07 -7.70 -6.09
N LEU A 65 -0.09 -8.12 -4.85
CA LEU A 65 0.35 -7.41 -3.66
C LEU A 65 1.16 -8.38 -2.84
N PHE A 66 2.34 -7.95 -2.38
CA PHE A 66 3.23 -8.82 -1.61
C PHE A 66 3.51 -8.21 -0.25
N ILE A 67 3.46 -9.03 0.79
CA ILE A 67 3.76 -8.60 2.15
C ILE A 67 4.84 -9.50 2.70
N ASN A 68 5.96 -8.90 3.06
CA ASN A 68 7.15 -9.62 3.54
C ASN A 68 7.59 -10.71 2.57
N GLY A 69 7.49 -10.43 1.26
CA GLY A 69 7.92 -11.35 0.21
C GLY A 69 6.91 -12.41 -0.18
N ARG A 70 5.73 -12.42 0.43
CA ARG A 70 4.68 -13.41 0.13
C ARG A 70 3.50 -12.73 -0.53
N LYS A 71 2.92 -13.39 -1.53
CA LYS A 71 1.73 -12.86 -2.17
C LYS A 71 0.58 -12.79 -1.17
N ALA A 72 -0.01 -11.62 -1.02
CA ALA A 72 -1.12 -11.42 -0.13
C ALA A 72 -2.41 -11.97 -0.71
N GLY A 73 -3.30 -12.43 0.17
CA GLY A 73 -4.66 -12.74 -0.20
C GLY A 73 -5.48 -11.46 -0.36
N PRO A 74 -6.82 -11.60 -0.47
CA PRO A 74 -7.68 -10.44 -0.67
C PRO A 74 -7.59 -9.42 0.47
N GLU A 75 -7.28 -9.89 1.68
CA GLU A 75 -7.27 -9.06 2.86
C GLU A 75 -6.20 -9.57 3.82
N THR A 76 -5.35 -8.70 4.33
CA THR A 76 -4.24 -9.08 5.20
C THR A 76 -4.09 -8.04 6.31
N GLU A 77 -4.02 -8.51 7.57
CA GLU A 77 -3.71 -7.65 8.69
C GLU A 77 -2.26 -7.18 8.61
N LEU A 78 -2.04 -5.90 8.89
CA LEU A 78 -0.70 -5.31 8.88
C LEU A 78 -0.17 -5.20 10.29
N SER A 79 1.13 -5.49 10.43
CA SER A 79 1.86 -5.30 11.68
C SER A 79 2.95 -4.25 11.47
N PRO A 80 3.34 -3.52 12.52
CA PRO A 80 4.44 -2.56 12.41
C PRO A 80 5.68 -3.22 11.82
N GLY A 81 6.29 -2.56 10.86
CA GLY A 81 7.49 -3.07 10.20
C GLY A 81 7.25 -3.98 9.02
N ASP A 82 6.00 -4.34 8.71
CA ASP A 82 5.70 -5.13 7.52
C ASP A 82 6.15 -4.38 6.27
N GLU A 83 6.77 -5.10 5.35
CA GLU A 83 7.16 -4.55 4.05
C GLU A 83 6.13 -4.93 3.00
N ILE A 84 5.52 -3.91 2.42
CA ILE A 84 4.53 -4.06 1.36
C ILE A 84 5.21 -3.77 0.03
N LEU A 85 5.03 -4.66 -0.93
CA LEU A 85 5.50 -4.46 -2.29
C LEU A 85 4.31 -4.44 -3.23
N MET A 86 4.16 -3.37 -3.98
CA MET A 86 3.18 -3.28 -5.06
C MET A 86 3.87 -2.68 -6.28
N GLY A 87 3.81 -3.42 -7.40
CA GLY A 87 4.64 -3.08 -8.54
C GLY A 87 6.11 -3.15 -8.16
N SER A 88 6.83 -2.04 -8.32
CA SER A 88 8.22 -1.90 -7.90
C SER A 88 8.38 -0.99 -6.69
N THR A 89 7.28 -0.60 -6.05
CA THR A 89 7.28 0.36 -4.94
C THR A 89 7.18 -0.40 -3.62
N ARG A 90 8.12 -0.09 -2.70
CA ARG A 90 8.12 -0.65 -1.34
C ARG A 90 7.48 0.33 -0.38
N ILE A 91 6.66 -0.20 0.51
CA ILE A 91 6.02 0.60 1.56
C ILE A 91 6.23 -0.13 2.89
N ILE A 92 6.67 0.59 3.87
CA ILE A 92 6.94 0.03 5.20
C ILE A 92 6.13 0.72 6.27
#